data_97dedb376390675d094a949433655d45
#
_entry.id   97dedb376390675d094a949433655d45
#
_cell.length_a   1.000
_cell.length_b   1.000
_cell.length_c   1.000
_cell.angle_alpha   90.00
_cell.angle_beta   90.00
_cell.angle_gamma   90.00
#
_symmetry.space_group_name_H-M   'P 1'
#
loop_
_entity.id
_entity.type
_entity.pdbx_description
1 polymer ?
#
loop_
_entity_poly.entity_id
_entity_poly.type
_entity_poly.pdbx_seq_one_letter_code
_entity_poly.pdbx_strand_id
1 'polypeptide(L)'
;PMAVYQNEGYQIVQSLFAIGTGGWFGMGLCQGSPEKIPVVKNDFIFSAICEELGGIFAICLILVCTSFFLMIVTIALKIRNPFYKLIALGLGTEYAFQVFLTVGGTSKFIPMTGITLPLVSYGGSSVICTILMFAIIQGLYILREDEGEELERKRKEKRKKSKKPPKQNPPGGNGLSGGTGYREKTLEEKIQEQTEKSLNW
;
A
#
# COMPACT_ATOMS: atom_id res chain seq x y z
N PRO A 1 -44.72 0.42 -7.01
CA PRO A 1 -43.90 1.45 -6.36
C PRO A 1 -43.71 1.22 -4.88
N MET A 2 -44.72 0.68 -4.15
CA MET A 2 -44.61 0.44 -2.70
C MET A 2 -43.67 -0.74 -2.31
N ALA A 3 -43.54 -1.75 -3.15
CA ALA A 3 -42.65 -2.89 -2.86
C ALA A 3 -41.15 -2.53 -2.84
N VAL A 4 -40.74 -1.52 -3.60
CA VAL A 4 -39.38 -0.98 -3.58
C VAL A 4 -39.10 -0.19 -2.30
N TYR A 5 -40.15 0.39 -1.70
CA TYR A 5 -40.09 1.13 -0.44
C TYR A 5 -39.84 0.21 0.79
N GLN A 6 -40.18 -1.07 0.66
CA GLN A 6 -40.17 -1.98 1.80
C GLN A 6 -38.81 -2.72 1.98
N ASN A 7 -37.92 -2.73 0.97
CA ASN A 7 -36.64 -3.46 1.07
C ASN A 7 -35.43 -2.52 0.94
N GLU A 8 -34.92 -2.32 -0.26
CA GLU A 8 -33.66 -1.57 -0.45
C GLU A 8 -33.85 -0.05 -0.38
N GLY A 9 -34.98 0.47 -0.89
CA GLY A 9 -35.29 1.91 -0.86
C GLY A 9 -35.50 2.45 0.56
N TYR A 10 -36.06 1.66 1.45
CA TYR A 10 -36.24 2.02 2.85
C TYR A 10 -34.92 2.19 3.59
N GLN A 11 -34.00 1.25 3.40
CA GLN A 11 -32.67 1.31 4.03
C GLN A 11 -31.90 2.57 3.62
N ILE A 12 -31.92 2.91 2.32
CA ILE A 12 -31.24 4.09 1.79
C ILE A 12 -31.85 5.38 2.33
N VAL A 13 -33.19 5.45 2.39
CA VAL A 13 -33.89 6.64 2.93
C VAL A 13 -33.56 6.81 4.40
N GLN A 14 -33.57 5.75 5.19
CA GLN A 14 -33.19 5.78 6.60
C GLN A 14 -31.72 6.21 6.80
N SER A 15 -30.80 5.73 5.97
CA SER A 15 -29.40 6.15 6.06
C SER A 15 -29.19 7.63 5.77
N LEU A 16 -29.95 8.18 4.81
CA LEU A 16 -29.90 9.61 4.51
C LEU A 16 -30.53 10.46 5.62
N PHE A 17 -31.64 9.99 6.23
CA PHE A 17 -32.17 10.62 7.40
C PHE A 17 -31.21 10.60 8.59
N ALA A 18 -30.54 9.48 8.85
CA ALA A 18 -29.53 9.37 9.89
C ALA A 18 -28.38 10.38 9.69
N ILE A 19 -27.88 10.51 8.46
CA ILE A 19 -26.85 11.52 8.14
C ILE A 19 -27.40 12.94 8.33
N GLY A 20 -28.66 13.19 7.93
CA GLY A 20 -29.28 14.52 8.05
C GLY A 20 -29.60 14.91 9.49
N THR A 21 -30.07 13.98 10.32
CA THR A 21 -30.39 14.23 11.73
C THR A 21 -29.18 14.40 12.62
N GLY A 22 -28.06 13.74 12.31
CA GLY A 22 -26.82 13.88 13.07
C GLY A 22 -26.20 15.28 12.99
N GLY A 23 -26.45 16.04 11.91
CA GLY A 23 -25.90 17.38 11.75
C GLY A 23 -24.38 17.43 11.89
N TRP A 24 -23.84 18.56 12.39
CA TRP A 24 -22.39 18.74 12.57
C TRP A 24 -21.83 18.06 13.81
N PHE A 25 -22.58 18.03 14.92
CA PHE A 25 -22.13 17.58 16.23
C PHE A 25 -22.67 16.21 16.64
N GLY A 26 -23.57 15.62 15.86
CA GLY A 26 -24.25 14.37 16.20
C GLY A 26 -25.36 14.54 17.25
N MET A 27 -26.18 13.51 17.40
CA MET A 27 -27.23 13.45 18.43
C MET A 27 -26.68 13.01 19.79
N GLY A 28 -25.46 12.49 19.85
CA GLY A 28 -24.83 11.90 21.04
C GLY A 28 -24.84 10.37 21.01
N LEU A 29 -23.84 9.79 21.68
CA LEU A 29 -23.68 8.34 21.79
C LEU A 29 -24.94 7.70 22.38
N CYS A 30 -25.48 6.68 21.71
CA CYS A 30 -26.69 5.95 22.10
C CYS A 30 -28.00 6.78 22.14
N GLN A 31 -28.01 7.98 21.59
CA GLN A 31 -29.23 8.81 21.49
C GLN A 31 -29.87 8.73 20.08
N GLY A 32 -29.12 8.27 19.09
CA GLY A 32 -29.66 7.91 17.77
C GLY A 32 -30.51 6.65 17.82
N SER A 33 -31.15 6.33 16.71
CA SER A 33 -31.87 5.08 16.54
C SER A 33 -31.30 4.26 15.38
N PRO A 34 -30.01 3.94 15.37
CA PRO A 34 -29.38 3.21 14.28
C PRO A 34 -29.98 1.82 14.08
N GLU A 35 -30.61 1.25 15.14
CA GLU A 35 -31.30 -0.05 15.08
C GLU A 35 -32.48 -0.07 14.10
N LYS A 36 -33.01 1.09 13.71
CA LYS A 36 -34.07 1.20 12.72
C LYS A 36 -33.56 0.96 11.28
N ILE A 37 -32.25 1.01 11.07
CA ILE A 37 -31.64 0.72 9.77
C ILE A 37 -31.30 -0.77 9.74
N PRO A 38 -31.95 -1.58 8.89
CA PRO A 38 -31.57 -2.98 8.72
C PRO A 38 -30.10 -3.06 8.25
N VAL A 39 -29.34 -4.04 8.77
CA VAL A 39 -27.92 -4.28 8.40
C VAL A 39 -26.98 -3.10 8.71
N VAL A 40 -27.37 -2.21 9.64
CA VAL A 40 -26.56 -1.04 10.03
C VAL A 40 -25.13 -1.38 10.44
N LYS A 41 -24.94 -2.54 11.08
CA LYS A 41 -23.62 -3.01 11.57
C LYS A 41 -22.64 -3.36 10.47
N ASN A 42 -23.11 -3.68 9.28
CA ASN A 42 -22.26 -4.10 8.16
C ASN A 42 -22.02 -2.93 7.18
N ASP A 43 -23.06 -2.58 6.43
CA ASP A 43 -22.92 -1.72 5.26
C ASP A 43 -23.23 -0.24 5.57
N PHE A 44 -24.06 0.04 6.58
CA PHE A 44 -24.48 1.38 6.96
C PHE A 44 -23.81 1.93 8.22
N ILE A 45 -22.70 1.34 8.64
CA ILE A 45 -21.97 1.80 9.84
C ILE A 45 -21.57 3.27 9.74
N PHE A 46 -21.24 3.76 8.54
CA PHE A 46 -20.89 5.15 8.30
C PHE A 46 -22.08 6.08 8.57
N SER A 47 -23.30 5.69 8.19
CA SER A 47 -24.52 6.48 8.50
C SER A 47 -24.78 6.55 10.00
N ALA A 48 -24.60 5.44 10.73
CA ALA A 48 -24.73 5.42 12.18
C ALA A 48 -23.69 6.32 12.87
N ILE A 49 -22.48 6.33 12.38
CA ILE A 49 -21.40 7.23 12.86
C ILE A 49 -21.80 8.70 12.62
N CYS A 50 -22.36 9.02 11.44
CA CYS A 50 -22.83 10.37 11.15
C CYS A 50 -23.98 10.79 12.06
N GLU A 51 -24.91 9.88 12.39
CA GLU A 51 -26.05 10.16 13.27
C GLU A 51 -25.61 10.43 14.72
N GLU A 52 -24.78 9.57 15.28
CA GLU A 52 -24.38 9.64 16.70
C GLU A 52 -23.25 10.64 16.95
N LEU A 53 -22.20 10.61 16.14
CA LEU A 53 -20.98 11.39 16.34
C LEU A 53 -20.91 12.65 15.46
N GLY A 54 -21.80 12.75 14.48
CA GLY A 54 -21.91 13.92 13.61
C GLY A 54 -20.99 13.95 12.41
N GLY A 55 -21.23 14.95 11.55
CA GLY A 55 -20.50 15.14 10.31
C GLY A 55 -19.00 15.43 10.49
N ILE A 56 -18.62 16.11 11.55
CA ILE A 56 -17.22 16.41 11.87
C ILE A 56 -16.44 15.13 12.08
N PHE A 57 -16.98 14.19 12.86
CA PHE A 57 -16.33 12.90 13.10
C PHE A 57 -16.27 12.04 11.84
N ALA A 58 -17.32 12.06 11.02
CA ALA A 58 -17.34 11.37 9.74
C ALA A 58 -16.24 11.88 8.78
N ILE A 59 -16.05 13.20 8.71
CA ILE A 59 -14.95 13.80 7.93
C ILE A 59 -13.59 13.37 8.50
N CYS A 60 -13.43 13.40 9.82
CA CYS A 60 -12.21 12.95 10.48
C CYS A 60 -11.88 11.47 10.15
N LEU A 61 -12.90 10.62 10.15
CA LEU A 61 -12.76 9.21 9.77
C LEU A 61 -12.29 9.06 8.32
N ILE A 62 -12.88 9.81 7.38
CA ILE A 62 -12.46 9.81 5.96
C ILE A 62 -11.01 10.28 5.84
N LEU A 63 -10.60 11.32 6.57
CA LEU A 63 -9.22 11.81 6.57
C LEU A 63 -8.25 10.75 7.10
N VAL A 64 -8.60 10.04 8.15
CA VAL A 64 -7.79 8.92 8.67
C VAL A 64 -7.65 7.83 7.63
N CYS A 65 -8.74 7.39 7.00
CA CYS A 65 -8.70 6.39 5.94
C CYS A 65 -7.83 6.84 4.75
N THR A 66 -7.95 8.11 4.35
CA THR A 66 -7.12 8.70 3.29
C THR A 66 -5.65 8.76 3.68
N SER A 67 -5.34 9.07 4.93
CA SER A 67 -3.97 9.08 5.47
C SER A 67 -3.33 7.69 5.41
N PHE A 68 -4.08 6.63 5.75
CA PHE A 68 -3.61 5.25 5.59
C PHE A 68 -3.30 4.91 4.13
N PHE A 69 -4.17 5.30 3.21
CA PHE A 69 -3.92 5.11 1.77
C PHE A 69 -2.63 5.80 1.32
N LEU A 70 -2.45 7.08 1.67
CA LEU A 70 -1.24 7.84 1.34
C LEU A 70 0.02 7.21 1.94
N MET A 71 -0.07 6.66 3.16
CA MET A 71 1.02 5.93 3.78
C MET A 71 1.40 4.70 2.95
N ILE A 72 0.43 3.89 2.53
CA ILE A 72 0.65 2.70 1.70
C ILE A 72 1.31 3.08 0.37
N VAL A 73 0.80 4.11 -0.32
CA VAL A 73 1.37 4.61 -1.58
C VAL A 73 2.81 5.07 -1.37
N THR A 74 3.08 5.79 -0.29
CA THR A 74 4.44 6.28 0.03
C THR A 74 5.41 5.13 0.26
N ILE A 75 4.98 4.07 0.94
CA ILE A 75 5.77 2.84 1.12
C ILE A 75 6.02 2.19 -0.24
N ALA A 76 4.97 1.99 -1.04
CA ALA A 76 5.04 1.35 -2.34
C ALA A 76 6.01 2.07 -3.30
N LEU A 77 5.96 3.39 -3.35
CA LEU A 77 6.82 4.18 -4.25
C LEU A 77 8.31 4.06 -3.89
N LYS A 78 8.63 3.79 -2.64
CA LYS A 78 10.01 3.65 -2.16
C LYS A 78 10.59 2.24 -2.34
N ILE A 79 9.78 1.24 -2.68
CA ILE A 79 10.23 -0.12 -2.99
C ILE A 79 10.93 -0.12 -4.33
N ARG A 80 12.12 -0.72 -4.41
CA ARG A 80 12.92 -0.79 -5.65
C ARG A 80 12.48 -1.91 -6.57
N ASN A 81 12.14 -3.06 -6.00
CA ASN A 81 11.74 -4.21 -6.77
C ASN A 81 10.36 -3.97 -7.40
N PRO A 82 10.21 -4.01 -8.74
CA PRO A 82 8.95 -3.68 -9.42
C PRO A 82 7.82 -4.64 -9.04
N PHE A 83 8.11 -5.90 -8.77
CA PHE A 83 7.10 -6.89 -8.38
C PHE A 83 6.45 -6.53 -7.04
N TYR A 84 7.24 -6.31 -6.00
CA TYR A 84 6.73 -5.93 -4.68
C TYR A 84 6.07 -4.55 -4.66
N LYS A 85 6.59 -3.64 -5.47
CA LYS A 85 5.98 -2.31 -5.68
C LYS A 85 4.57 -2.42 -6.25
N LEU A 86 4.38 -3.29 -7.26
CA LEU A 86 3.08 -3.50 -7.87
C LEU A 86 2.08 -4.12 -6.91
N ILE A 87 2.51 -5.10 -6.09
CA ILE A 87 1.68 -5.70 -5.04
C ILE A 87 1.22 -4.63 -4.04
N ALA A 88 2.14 -3.82 -3.52
CA ALA A 88 1.81 -2.79 -2.54
C ALA A 88 0.84 -1.73 -3.13
N LEU A 89 1.05 -1.31 -4.38
CA LEU A 89 0.14 -0.39 -5.07
C LEU A 89 -1.24 -1.02 -5.30
N GLY A 90 -1.29 -2.29 -5.70
CA GLY A 90 -2.53 -3.03 -5.90
C GLY A 90 -3.37 -3.09 -4.62
N LEU A 91 -2.76 -3.50 -3.50
CA LEU A 91 -3.42 -3.56 -2.19
C LEU A 91 -3.86 -2.17 -1.71
N GLY A 92 -3.04 -1.14 -1.93
CA GLY A 92 -3.41 0.24 -1.61
C GLY A 92 -4.59 0.74 -2.43
N THR A 93 -4.63 0.44 -3.71
CA THR A 93 -5.75 0.80 -4.60
C THR A 93 -7.03 0.07 -4.20
N GLU A 94 -6.95 -1.22 -3.88
CA GLU A 94 -8.08 -2.00 -3.36
C GLU A 94 -8.66 -1.37 -2.10
N TYR A 95 -7.80 -1.03 -1.12
CA TYR A 95 -8.22 -0.35 0.10
C TYR A 95 -8.92 0.98 -0.17
N ALA A 96 -8.34 1.85 -1.02
CA ALA A 96 -8.93 3.14 -1.36
C ALA A 96 -10.28 3.00 -2.06
N PHE A 97 -10.38 2.04 -2.97
CA PHE A 97 -11.60 1.77 -3.70
C PHE A 97 -12.70 1.25 -2.78
N GLN A 98 -12.37 0.38 -1.82
CA GLN A 98 -13.29 -0.12 -0.81
C GLN A 98 -13.85 1.01 0.07
N VAL A 99 -12.99 1.91 0.58
CA VAL A 99 -13.40 3.09 1.34
C VAL A 99 -14.31 4.00 0.50
N PHE A 100 -13.93 4.26 -0.74
CA PHE A 100 -14.70 5.11 -1.66
C PHE A 100 -16.09 4.54 -1.95
N LEU A 101 -16.19 3.25 -2.22
CA LEU A 101 -17.48 2.58 -2.47
C LEU A 101 -18.37 2.57 -1.24
N THR A 102 -17.82 2.37 -0.05
CA THR A 102 -18.62 2.34 1.18
C THR A 102 -19.16 3.73 1.52
N VAL A 103 -18.30 4.75 1.50
CA VAL A 103 -18.74 6.14 1.78
C VAL A 103 -19.65 6.66 0.67
N GLY A 104 -19.32 6.40 -0.59
CA GLY A 104 -20.12 6.81 -1.74
C GLY A 104 -21.48 6.09 -1.82
N GLY A 105 -21.53 4.81 -1.45
CA GLY A 105 -22.77 4.02 -1.39
C GLY A 105 -23.70 4.49 -0.28
N THR A 106 -23.19 4.74 0.92
CA THR A 106 -24.00 5.24 2.05
C THR A 106 -24.52 6.66 1.84
N SER A 107 -23.76 7.52 1.17
CA SER A 107 -24.18 8.89 0.80
C SER A 107 -25.01 8.95 -0.49
N LYS A 108 -25.35 7.80 -1.10
CA LYS A 108 -26.12 7.69 -2.35
C LYS A 108 -25.47 8.37 -3.58
N PHE A 109 -24.18 8.64 -3.50
CA PHE A 109 -23.43 9.15 -4.64
C PHE A 109 -23.18 8.04 -5.68
N ILE A 110 -23.06 6.79 -5.21
CA ILE A 110 -22.86 5.58 -6.01
C ILE A 110 -23.98 4.58 -5.67
N PRO A 111 -24.40 3.70 -6.59
CA PRO A 111 -25.27 2.59 -6.27
C PRO A 111 -24.68 1.75 -5.14
N MET A 112 -25.52 1.35 -4.20
CA MET A 112 -25.07 0.57 -3.05
C MET A 112 -24.52 -0.78 -3.48
N THR A 113 -23.30 -1.09 -3.03
CA THR A 113 -22.57 -2.32 -3.42
C THR A 113 -22.48 -3.35 -2.30
N GLY A 114 -22.95 -3.03 -1.08
CA GLY A 114 -22.86 -3.94 0.06
C GLY A 114 -21.43 -4.19 0.55
N ILE A 115 -20.49 -3.31 0.25
CA ILE A 115 -19.10 -3.42 0.67
C ILE A 115 -18.93 -2.76 2.05
N THR A 116 -18.32 -3.49 2.97
CA THR A 116 -18.09 -3.05 4.34
C THR A 116 -16.91 -2.11 4.45
N LEU A 117 -16.97 -1.12 5.35
CA LEU A 117 -15.85 -0.20 5.61
C LEU A 117 -14.70 -0.95 6.31
N PRO A 118 -13.48 -0.92 5.76
CA PRO A 118 -12.34 -1.61 6.34
C PRO A 118 -12.05 -1.11 7.75
N LEU A 119 -11.75 -2.02 8.68
CA LEU A 119 -11.45 -1.79 10.11
C LEU A 119 -12.60 -1.24 10.98
N VAL A 120 -13.70 -0.76 10.41
CA VAL A 120 -14.78 -0.10 11.15
C VAL A 120 -16.04 -0.95 11.16
N SER A 121 -16.35 -1.63 10.05
CA SER A 121 -17.57 -2.40 9.90
C SER A 121 -17.47 -3.79 10.54
N TYR A 122 -18.59 -4.26 11.09
CA TYR A 122 -18.71 -5.60 11.68
C TYR A 122 -18.89 -6.65 10.59
N GLY A 123 -17.77 -7.17 10.08
CA GLY A 123 -17.75 -8.27 9.12
C GLY A 123 -16.54 -9.16 9.36
N GLY A 124 -16.76 -10.39 9.89
CA GLY A 124 -15.66 -11.28 10.27
C GLY A 124 -14.66 -11.54 9.13
N SER A 125 -15.14 -11.84 7.93
CA SER A 125 -14.31 -12.06 6.74
C SER A 125 -13.59 -10.79 6.28
N SER A 126 -14.27 -9.65 6.30
CA SER A 126 -13.70 -8.36 5.91
C SER A 126 -12.56 -7.94 6.85
N VAL A 127 -12.74 -8.12 8.15
CA VAL A 127 -11.70 -7.82 9.15
C VAL A 127 -10.46 -8.70 8.93
N ILE A 128 -10.65 -9.99 8.71
CA ILE A 128 -9.53 -10.93 8.46
C ILE A 128 -8.78 -10.53 7.18
N CYS A 129 -9.49 -10.24 6.08
CA CYS A 129 -8.87 -9.80 4.83
C CYS A 129 -8.09 -8.49 5.02
N THR A 130 -8.65 -7.54 5.77
CA THR A 130 -7.99 -6.26 6.05
C THR A 130 -6.73 -6.44 6.90
N ILE A 131 -6.77 -7.29 7.93
CA ILE A 131 -5.59 -7.60 8.75
C ILE A 131 -4.52 -8.27 7.90
N LEU A 132 -4.88 -9.21 7.04
CA LEU A 132 -3.95 -9.89 6.15
C LEU A 132 -3.31 -8.92 5.14
N MET A 133 -4.09 -8.00 4.60
CA MET A 133 -3.60 -6.93 3.73
C MET A 133 -2.57 -6.05 4.45
N PHE A 134 -2.86 -5.60 5.66
CA PHE A 134 -1.92 -4.80 6.45
C PHE A 134 -0.67 -5.59 6.84
N ALA A 135 -0.80 -6.90 7.13
CA ALA A 135 0.36 -7.76 7.41
C ALA A 135 1.29 -7.87 6.20
N ILE A 136 0.74 -8.00 4.98
CA ILE A 136 1.53 -8.00 3.75
C ILE A 136 2.23 -6.65 3.54
N ILE A 137 1.52 -5.54 3.72
CA ILE A 137 2.10 -4.19 3.59
C ILE A 137 3.22 -3.98 4.61
N GLN A 138 3.04 -4.46 5.85
CA GLN A 138 4.07 -4.39 6.88
C GLN A 138 5.31 -5.24 6.50
N GLY A 139 5.11 -6.43 5.95
CA GLY A 139 6.20 -7.25 5.44
C GLY A 139 6.96 -6.57 4.30
N LEU A 140 6.26 -5.90 3.40
CA LEU A 140 6.87 -5.13 2.31
C LEU A 140 7.63 -3.90 2.83
N TYR A 141 7.17 -3.29 3.91
CA TYR A 141 7.88 -2.18 4.56
C TYR A 141 9.22 -2.64 5.12
N ILE A 142 9.27 -3.78 5.83
CA ILE A 142 10.50 -4.36 6.38
C ILE A 142 11.46 -4.72 5.24
N LEU A 143 10.98 -5.38 4.20
CA LEU A 143 11.78 -5.74 3.02
C LEU A 143 12.46 -4.51 2.39
N ARG A 144 11.76 -3.40 2.31
CA ARG A 144 12.30 -2.12 1.82
C ARG A 144 13.43 -1.60 2.69
N GLU A 145 13.30 -1.73 4.01
CA GLU A 145 14.28 -1.26 4.98
C GLU A 145 15.58 -2.07 4.85
N ASP A 146 15.47 -3.40 4.75
CA ASP A 146 16.59 -4.30 4.51
C ASP A 146 17.32 -4.00 3.19
N GLU A 147 16.60 -3.77 2.08
CA GLU A 147 17.19 -3.35 0.81
C GLU A 147 17.99 -2.04 0.94
N GLY A 148 17.50 -1.11 1.74
CA GLY A 148 18.15 0.17 2.03
C GLY A 148 19.49 -0.02 2.76
N GLU A 149 19.51 -0.83 3.80
CA GLU A 149 20.72 -1.11 4.59
C GLU A 149 21.78 -1.85 3.78
N GLU A 150 21.39 -2.84 2.97
CA GLU A 150 22.34 -3.56 2.10
C GLU A 150 23.03 -2.62 1.12
N LEU A 151 22.31 -1.66 0.57
CA LEU A 151 22.87 -0.69 -0.35
C LEU A 151 23.83 0.27 0.33
N GLU A 152 23.53 0.69 1.55
CA GLU A 152 24.47 1.50 2.33
C GLU A 152 25.73 0.73 2.66
N ARG A 153 25.62 -0.55 3.04
CA ARG A 153 26.78 -1.43 3.27
C ARG A 153 27.63 -1.54 2.00
N LYS A 154 27.04 -1.85 0.86
CA LYS A 154 27.72 -1.93 -0.44
C LYS A 154 28.39 -0.61 -0.84
N ARG A 155 27.74 0.54 -0.56
CA ARG A 155 28.33 1.88 -0.79
C ARG A 155 29.52 2.15 0.13
N LYS A 156 29.41 1.81 1.41
CA LYS A 156 30.51 1.96 2.39
C LYS A 156 31.71 1.08 2.02
N GLU A 157 31.47 -0.15 1.56
CA GLU A 157 32.54 -1.05 1.07
C GLU A 157 33.24 -0.51 -0.18
N LYS A 158 32.47 -0.02 -1.18
CA LYS A 158 33.05 0.60 -2.38
C LYS A 158 33.89 1.81 -2.04
N ARG A 159 33.45 2.67 -1.11
CA ARG A 159 34.22 3.81 -0.63
C ARG A 159 35.51 3.39 0.10
N LYS A 160 35.47 2.32 0.89
CA LYS A 160 36.67 1.77 1.56
C LYS A 160 37.66 1.19 0.55
N LYS A 161 37.18 0.49 -0.50
CA LYS A 161 38.04 -0.05 -1.57
C LYS A 161 38.68 1.05 -2.42
N SER A 162 37.95 2.14 -2.69
CA SER A 162 38.47 3.29 -3.45
C SER A 162 39.47 4.13 -2.65
N LYS A 163 39.44 4.09 -1.31
CA LYS A 163 40.39 4.82 -0.44
C LYS A 163 41.63 4.01 -0.09
N LYS A 164 41.72 2.72 -0.47
CA LYS A 164 43.00 2.00 -0.33
C LYS A 164 43.95 2.52 -1.40
N PRO A 165 45.17 3.01 -0.99
CA PRO A 165 46.17 3.43 -1.94
C PRO A 165 46.57 2.24 -2.82
N PRO A 166 46.89 2.47 -4.10
CA PRO A 166 47.36 1.40 -4.98
C PRO A 166 48.55 0.73 -4.30
N LYS A 167 48.50 -0.60 -4.22
CA LYS A 167 49.65 -1.38 -3.74
C LYS A 167 50.86 -0.92 -4.56
N GLN A 168 51.80 -0.24 -3.93
CA GLN A 168 53.12 0.02 -4.51
C GLN A 168 53.74 -1.34 -4.79
N ASN A 169 53.98 -1.62 -6.06
CA ASN A 169 54.85 -2.71 -6.45
C ASN A 169 56.24 -2.43 -5.85
N PRO A 170 56.89 -3.38 -5.22
CA PRO A 170 58.26 -3.17 -4.74
C PRO A 170 59.18 -2.82 -5.91
N PRO A 171 60.13 -1.88 -5.73
CA PRO A 171 61.04 -1.47 -6.78
C PRO A 171 61.99 -2.62 -7.15
N GLY A 172 62.14 -2.79 -8.43
CA GLY A 172 62.86 -3.73 -9.22
C GLY A 172 64.03 -4.49 -8.62
N GLY A 173 63.97 -5.78 -8.90
CA GLY A 173 65.17 -6.63 -9.03
C GLY A 173 65.35 -6.93 -10.50
N ASN A 174 66.49 -6.50 -11.07
CA ASN A 174 66.94 -6.90 -12.39
C ASN A 174 67.16 -8.41 -12.44
N GLY A 175 66.54 -9.08 -13.39
CA GLY A 175 66.78 -10.49 -13.65
C GLY A 175 66.15 -10.89 -14.98
N LEU A 176 66.99 -11.14 -15.93
CA LEU A 176 66.72 -11.60 -17.29
C LEU A 176 65.92 -12.91 -17.34
N SER A 177 65.25 -13.08 -18.47
CA SER A 177 64.94 -14.35 -19.16
C SER A 177 63.55 -14.97 -18.92
N GLY A 178 62.88 -15.24 -20.02
CA GLY A 178 61.88 -16.29 -20.16
C GLY A 178 60.48 -15.81 -20.47
N GLY A 179 60.12 -15.69 -21.76
CA GLY A 179 58.78 -15.39 -22.24
C GLY A 179 57.77 -16.49 -21.91
N THR A 180 56.59 -16.02 -21.53
CA THR A 180 55.32 -16.66 -21.86
C THR A 180 54.29 -15.52 -21.89
N GLY A 181 53.89 -15.17 -23.10
CA GLY A 181 52.95 -14.13 -23.36
C GLY A 181 51.55 -14.53 -22.90
N TYR A 182 51.13 -13.98 -21.80
CA TYR A 182 49.70 -13.82 -21.53
C TYR A 182 49.23 -12.59 -22.28
N ARG A 183 48.69 -12.83 -23.49
CA ARG A 183 48.04 -11.82 -24.29
C ARG A 183 46.82 -11.33 -23.48
N GLU A 184 46.88 -10.11 -22.99
CA GLU A 184 45.68 -9.45 -22.45
C GLU A 184 44.65 -9.42 -23.57
N LYS A 185 43.52 -10.16 -23.39
CA LYS A 185 42.42 -10.12 -24.32
C LYS A 185 41.95 -8.66 -24.44
N THR A 186 41.98 -8.14 -25.64
CA THR A 186 41.52 -6.78 -25.97
C THR A 186 40.05 -6.62 -25.56
N LEU A 187 39.66 -5.42 -25.24
CA LEU A 187 38.28 -5.10 -24.80
C LEU A 187 37.25 -5.63 -25.81
N GLU A 188 37.60 -5.66 -27.09
CA GLU A 188 36.80 -6.18 -28.18
C GLU A 188 36.51 -7.67 -28.09
N GLU A 189 37.51 -8.50 -27.71
CA GLU A 189 37.33 -9.94 -27.50
C GLU A 189 36.41 -10.25 -26.32
N LYS A 190 36.43 -9.42 -25.27
CA LYS A 190 35.52 -9.57 -24.12
C LYS A 190 34.09 -9.19 -24.47
N ILE A 191 33.91 -8.21 -25.33
CA ILE A 191 32.57 -7.80 -25.80
C ILE A 191 31.98 -8.87 -26.74
N GLN A 192 32.79 -9.48 -27.60
CA GLN A 192 32.32 -10.57 -28.46
C GLN A 192 31.93 -11.80 -27.67
N GLU A 193 32.70 -12.19 -26.66
CA GLU A 193 32.39 -13.33 -25.78
C GLU A 193 31.09 -13.10 -24.96
N GLN A 194 30.79 -11.87 -24.58
CA GLN A 194 29.53 -11.53 -23.94
C GLN A 194 28.35 -11.55 -24.91
N THR A 195 28.54 -11.14 -26.14
CA THR A 195 27.48 -11.13 -27.16
C THR A 195 27.12 -12.57 -27.61
N GLU A 196 28.09 -13.44 -27.74
CA GLU A 196 27.83 -14.86 -28.05
C GLU A 196 27.09 -15.59 -26.90
N LYS A 197 27.41 -15.28 -25.65
CA LYS A 197 26.70 -15.86 -24.49
C LYS A 197 25.25 -15.36 -24.35
N SER A 198 24.91 -14.21 -24.92
CA SER A 198 23.56 -13.68 -24.91
C SER A 198 22.67 -14.19 -26.05
N LEU A 199 23.26 -14.77 -27.09
CA LEU A 199 22.56 -15.32 -28.26
C LEU A 199 22.19 -16.81 -28.12
N ASN A 200 22.74 -17.51 -27.13
CA ASN A 200 22.50 -18.93 -26.86
C ASN A 200 21.56 -19.20 -25.67
N TRP A 201 20.63 -18.25 -25.40
CA TRP A 201 19.50 -18.45 -24.47
C TRP A 201 18.18 -18.29 -25.17
#